data_6469f98cd679f84ad7b84d86a7af650b
#
_entry.id   6469f98cd679f84ad7b84d86a7af650b
#
_cell.length_a   1.000
_cell.length_b   1.000
_cell.length_c   1.000
_cell.angle_alpha   90.00
_cell.angle_beta   90.00
_cell.angle_gamma   90.00
#
_symmetry.space_group_name_H-M   'P 1'
#
loop_
_entity.id
_entity.type
_entity.pdbx_description
1 polymer ?
#
loop_
_entity_poly.entity_id
_entity_poly.type
_entity_poly.pdbx_seq_one_letter_code
_entity_poly.pdbx_strand_id
1 'polypeptide(L)' 'MIEKAFSLLAGERLRQLIKENYSSQEEFAFDYPMDLRTVSRYINNGITKIDTIQELAEFFKVPFIAFFEVK' A
#
# COMPACT_ATOMS: atom_id res chain seq x y z
N MET A 1 5.19 9.55 12.80
CA MET A 1 5.31 8.13 12.49
C MET A 1 4.05 7.40 12.90
N ILE A 2 3.62 6.44 12.10
CA ILE A 2 2.38 5.72 12.34
C ILE A 2 2.63 4.56 13.28
N GLU A 3 1.69 4.28 14.18
CA GLU A 3 1.77 3.10 15.03
C GLU A 3 1.90 1.84 14.19
N LYS A 4 2.56 0.84 14.77
CA LYS A 4 2.81 -0.41 14.07
C LYS A 4 1.52 -1.06 13.59
N ALA A 5 0.47 -1.05 14.41
CA ALA A 5 -0.81 -1.66 14.04
C ALA A 5 -1.39 -0.98 12.79
N PHE A 6 -1.36 0.34 12.73
CA PHE A 6 -1.88 1.06 11.59
C PHE A 6 -0.99 0.91 10.36
N SER A 7 0.33 0.83 10.56
CA SER A 7 1.24 0.64 9.43
C SER A 7 1.04 -0.72 8.80
N LEU A 8 0.75 -1.74 9.60
CA LEU A 8 0.47 -3.08 9.09
C LEU A 8 -0.86 -3.11 8.35
N LEU A 9 -1.87 -2.39 8.85
CA LEU A 9 -3.14 -2.27 8.14
C LEU A 9 -2.96 -1.62 6.78
N ALA A 10 -2.13 -0.58 6.71
CA ALA A 10 -1.87 0.08 5.44
C ALA A 10 -1.19 -0.86 4.46
N GLY A 11 -0.24 -1.66 4.93
CA GLY A 11 0.42 -2.64 4.08
C GLY A 11 -0.54 -3.70 3.57
N GLU A 12 -1.42 -4.17 4.44
CA GLU A 12 -2.42 -5.16 4.06
C GLU A 12 -3.40 -4.58 3.03
N ARG A 13 -3.80 -3.34 3.21
CA ARG A 13 -4.68 -2.69 2.25
C ARG A 13 -3.98 -2.54 0.89
N LEU A 14 -2.70 -2.19 0.91
CA LEU A 14 -1.93 -2.11 -0.33
C LEU A 14 -1.94 -3.46 -1.05
N ARG A 15 -1.73 -4.54 -0.31
CA ARG A 15 -1.75 -5.87 -0.88
C ARG A 15 -3.10 -6.16 -1.55
N GLN A 16 -4.20 -5.82 -0.88
CA GLN A 16 -5.53 -6.03 -1.42
C GLN A 16 -5.76 -5.21 -2.69
N LEU A 17 -5.36 -3.95 -2.67
CA LEU A 17 -5.55 -3.07 -3.83
C LEU A 17 -4.76 -3.57 -5.03
N ILE A 18 -3.54 -4.05 -4.80
CA ILE A 18 -2.74 -4.62 -5.88
C ILE A 18 -3.44 -5.86 -6.43
N LYS A 19 -3.92 -6.72 -5.54
CA LYS A 19 -4.57 -7.96 -5.95
C LYS A 19 -5.84 -7.69 -6.76
N GLU A 20 -6.56 -6.62 -6.40
CA GLU A 20 -7.80 -6.28 -7.10
C GLU A 20 -7.56 -5.64 -8.47
N ASN A 21 -6.45 -4.96 -8.63
CA ASN A 21 -6.21 -4.16 -9.83
C ASN A 21 -5.10 -4.70 -10.74
N TYR A 22 -4.30 -5.64 -10.27
CA TYR A 22 -3.15 -6.15 -11.01
C TYR A 22 -3.06 -7.66 -10.87
N SER A 23 -2.38 -8.29 -11.82
CA SER A 23 -2.15 -9.74 -11.77
C SER A 23 -1.05 -10.11 -10.78
N SER A 24 -0.14 -9.19 -10.50
CA SER A 24 1.00 -9.48 -9.65
C SER A 24 1.56 -8.20 -9.05
N GLN A 25 2.39 -8.36 -8.01
CA GLN A 25 3.09 -7.23 -7.43
C GLN A 25 4.09 -6.61 -8.42
N GLU A 26 4.66 -7.44 -9.27
CA GLU A 26 5.59 -6.96 -10.29
C GLU A 26 4.90 -6.01 -11.26
N GLU A 27 3.69 -6.35 -11.67
CA GLU A 27 2.90 -5.50 -12.56
C GLU A 27 2.63 -4.14 -11.92
N PHE A 28 2.26 -4.15 -10.66
CA PHE A 28 2.04 -2.91 -9.93
C PHE A 28 3.32 -2.09 -9.83
N ALA A 29 4.44 -2.74 -9.51
CA ALA A 29 5.72 -2.05 -9.36
C ALA A 29 6.16 -1.41 -10.67
N PHE A 30 5.81 -2.01 -11.78
CA PHE A 30 6.12 -1.46 -13.09
C PHE A 30 5.28 -0.22 -13.39
N ASP A 31 4.01 -0.28 -13.04
CA ASP A 31 3.05 0.79 -13.33
C ASP A 31 3.22 1.99 -12.38
N TYR A 32 3.40 1.69 -11.10
CA TYR A 32 3.71 2.70 -10.10
C TYR A 32 5.21 2.61 -9.85
N PRO A 33 6.01 3.56 -10.34
CA PRO A 33 7.47 3.36 -10.38
C PRO A 33 8.05 3.18 -8.96
N MET A 34 8.09 1.94 -8.55
CA MET A 34 8.57 1.54 -7.25
C MET A 34 9.28 0.21 -7.39
N ASP A 35 10.39 0.06 -6.68
CA ASP A 35 11.14 -1.17 -6.66
C ASP A 35 10.29 -2.29 -6.05
N LEU A 36 10.30 -3.46 -6.68
CA LEU A 36 9.54 -4.62 -6.20
C LEU A 36 9.89 -4.96 -4.75
N ARG A 37 11.15 -4.82 -4.38
CA ARG A 37 11.60 -5.08 -3.01
C ARG A 37 10.90 -4.12 -2.04
N THR A 38 10.74 -2.86 -2.43
CA THR A 38 10.05 -1.87 -1.60
C THR A 38 8.57 -2.20 -1.46
N VAL A 39 7.93 -2.61 -2.57
CA VAL A 39 6.53 -3.05 -2.52
C VAL A 39 6.37 -4.20 -1.55
N SER A 40 7.22 -5.20 -1.68
CA SER A 40 7.18 -6.38 -0.81
C SER A 40 7.38 -6.00 0.65
N ARG A 41 8.30 -5.08 0.92
CA ARG A 41 8.58 -4.63 2.28
C ARG A 41 7.37 -3.91 2.88
N TYR A 42 6.71 -3.06 2.09
CA TYR A 42 5.52 -2.36 2.56
C TYR A 42 4.41 -3.35 2.91
N ILE A 43 4.22 -4.37 2.08
CA ILE A 43 3.17 -5.36 2.30
C ILE A 43 3.46 -6.18 3.55
N ASN A 44 4.71 -6.58 3.75
CA ASN A 44 5.07 -7.48 4.84
C ASN A 44 5.33 -6.76 6.16
N ASN A 45 5.90 -5.57 6.10
CA ASN A 45 6.32 -4.84 7.31
C ASN A 45 5.50 -3.60 7.60
N GLY A 46 4.62 -3.23 6.67
CA GLY A 46 3.77 -2.06 6.86
C GLY A 46 4.34 -0.80 6.25
N ILE A 47 3.50 0.23 6.20
CA ILE A 47 3.87 1.54 5.66
C ILE A 47 3.83 2.53 6.82
N THR A 48 4.97 3.13 7.13
CA THR A 48 5.08 4.03 8.28
C THR A 48 5.03 5.50 7.91
N LYS A 49 5.14 5.83 6.63
CA LYS A 49 5.14 7.22 6.18
C LYS A 49 3.78 7.60 5.66
N ILE A 50 3.18 8.62 6.27
CA ILE A 50 1.86 9.10 5.87
C ILE A 50 1.86 9.59 4.43
N ASP A 51 2.94 10.27 4.02
CA ASP A 51 3.06 10.76 2.64
C ASP A 51 2.95 9.63 1.64
N THR A 52 3.60 8.51 1.92
CA THR A 52 3.54 7.35 1.04
C THR A 52 2.13 6.81 0.92
N ILE A 53 1.44 6.70 2.06
CA ILE A 53 0.06 6.21 2.07
C ILE A 53 -0.84 7.14 1.28
N GLN A 54 -0.65 8.45 1.44
CA GLN A 54 -1.46 9.42 0.71
C GLN A 54 -1.23 9.32 -0.79
N GLU A 55 0.02 9.17 -1.21
CA GLU A 55 0.34 9.02 -2.62
C GLU A 55 -0.28 7.76 -3.21
N LEU A 56 -0.22 6.66 -2.46
CA LEU A 56 -0.82 5.41 -2.91
C LEU A 56 -2.34 5.52 -2.99
N ALA A 57 -2.95 6.20 -2.01
CA ALA A 57 -4.39 6.39 -2.03
C ALA A 57 -4.81 7.18 -3.25
N GLU A 58 -4.06 8.23 -3.60
CA GLU A 58 -4.33 9.02 -4.79
C GLU A 58 -4.17 8.20 -6.06
N PHE A 59 -3.13 7.38 -6.09
CA PHE A 59 -2.87 6.52 -7.24
C PHE A 59 -4.02 5.55 -7.49
N PHE A 60 -4.50 4.91 -6.42
CA PHE A 60 -5.60 3.95 -6.52
C PHE A 60 -6.97 4.62 -6.53
N LYS A 61 -7.02 5.94 -6.36
CA LYS A 61 -8.27 6.72 -6.34
C LYS A 61 -9.21 6.28 -5.24
N VAL A 62 -8.63 6.05 -4.07
CA VAL A 62 -9.40 5.71 -2.87
C VAL A 62 -9.13 6.78 -1.81
N PRO A 63 -10.05 6.97 -0.85
CA PRO A 63 -9.80 7.93 0.23
C PRO A 63 -8.64 7.46 1.10
N PHE A 64 -7.92 8.42 1.67
CA PHE A 64 -6.79 8.13 2.55
C PHE A 64 -7.20 7.17 3.67
N ILE A 65 -8.37 7.40 4.26
CA ILE A 65 -8.86 6.60 5.39
C ILE A 65 -9.06 5.12 5.02
N ALA A 66 -9.27 4.84 3.72
CA ALA A 66 -9.47 3.47 3.28
C ALA A 66 -8.28 2.57 3.60
N PHE A 67 -7.09 3.15 3.75
CA PHE A 67 -5.90 2.37 4.09
C PHE A 67 -5.89 1.90 5.55
N PHE A 68 -6.80 2.42 6.35
CA PHE A 68 -6.86 2.09 7.78
C PHE A 68 -8.18 1.45 8.17
N GLU A 69 -9.03 1.17 7.21
CA GLU A 69 -10.31 0.54 7.50
C GLU A 69 -10.14 -0.95 7.72
N VAL A 70 -10.84 -1.47 8.72
CA VAL A 70 -10.84 -2.89 9.01
C VAL A 70 -12.04 -3.52 8.33
N LYS A 71 -11.80 -4.60 7.63
CA LYS A 71 -12.88 -5.33 6.98
C LYS A 71 -13.39 -6.46 7.85
#